data_5665e5602ef61781994da7d0a3276e0d
#
_entry.id   5665e5602ef61781994da7d0a3276e0d
#
_cell.length_a   1.000
_cell.length_b   1.000
_cell.length_c   1.000
_cell.angle_alpha   90.00
_cell.angle_beta   90.00
_cell.angle_gamma   90.00
#
_symmetry.space_group_name_H-M   'P 1'
#
loop_
_entity.id
_entity.type
_entity.pdbx_description
1 polymer ?
#
loop_
_entity_poly.entity_id
_entity_poly.type
_entity_poly.pdbx_seq_one_letter_code
_entity_poly.pdbx_strand_id
1 'polypeptide(L)'
;MENILFLSSFVFIPLLMLLGLWLSRNINQVRGVMVAGSTALLILAAYLTIRFLGDRAAGADAEMLYTGALTWFEPLHIKYSVGVDGISVAMLLLSAIIVFTGTFASWQLKPLTKEYFLWFTLLSMGVFGFFISVDMFAMFMFYEIALIPMYLLIGVWGSGKKEYAAMKLTLMLMGASAFLMCGIFGIFYGAGGQTMNIVDIANHMGGAHAIDFTQQCIWFPMTFVGFGVLGALFPFHTWSPDGHASAPTAVSMLHAGVLMKLGGYGCFRIAMYLMPEAANELGWIFLILTGISVVYGAFSACVQTDLKYINAYSSVSHCGLVLFAILMLNQTACTGAVLQMLSHGLMTALFFALIGMIYGRTHTRDIRELNGLMKIMPFLSVCYVIAGLANLGLPGLSGFIAEMTIFVGSFQNVDGFHRFLTIAAVTSIPGTRSARPRRP
;
A
#
# COMPACT_ATOMS: atom_id res chain seq x y z
N MET A 1 8.07 13.03 -25.18
CA MET A 1 8.13 14.11 -24.17
C MET A 1 6.76 14.35 -23.52
N GLU A 2 5.68 14.37 -24.28
CA GLU A 2 4.31 14.56 -23.73
C GLU A 2 3.92 13.52 -22.67
N ASN A 3 4.17 12.25 -22.92
CA ASN A 3 3.86 11.18 -21.95
C ASN A 3 4.60 11.32 -20.62
N ILE A 4 5.87 11.73 -20.65
CA ILE A 4 6.66 11.98 -19.43
C ILE A 4 6.02 13.12 -18.64
N LEU A 5 5.71 14.24 -19.28
CA LEU A 5 5.09 15.39 -18.63
C LEU A 5 3.71 15.02 -18.05
N PHE A 6 2.94 14.23 -18.77
CA PHE A 6 1.62 13.79 -18.34
C PHE A 6 1.69 12.96 -17.04
N LEU A 7 2.49 11.89 -17.00
CA LEU A 7 2.63 11.07 -15.79
C LEU A 7 3.39 11.78 -14.68
N SER A 8 4.42 12.57 -15.02
CA SER A 8 5.16 13.35 -14.03
C SER A 8 4.29 14.43 -13.36
N SER A 9 3.12 14.78 -13.92
CA SER A 9 2.17 15.67 -13.26
C SER A 9 1.72 15.16 -11.89
N PHE A 10 1.73 13.83 -11.66
CA PHE A 10 1.50 13.24 -10.34
C PHE A 10 2.58 13.57 -9.31
N VAL A 11 3.78 13.97 -9.75
CA VAL A 11 4.87 14.44 -8.90
C VAL A 11 4.93 15.98 -8.90
N PHE A 12 4.70 16.62 -10.06
CA PHE A 12 4.76 18.07 -10.16
C PHE A 12 3.64 18.78 -9.41
N ILE A 13 2.41 18.25 -9.39
CA ILE A 13 1.31 18.86 -8.62
C ILE A 13 1.64 18.89 -7.12
N PRO A 14 2.06 17.79 -6.46
CA PRO A 14 2.54 17.84 -5.08
C PRO A 14 3.72 18.79 -4.85
N LEU A 15 4.67 18.91 -5.80
CA LEU A 15 5.75 19.90 -5.71
C LEU A 15 5.22 21.33 -5.71
N LEU A 16 4.27 21.63 -6.57
CA LEU A 16 3.59 22.93 -6.60
C LEU A 16 2.78 23.18 -5.32
N MET A 17 2.15 22.13 -4.77
CA MET A 17 1.48 22.21 -3.48
C MET A 17 2.48 22.54 -2.37
N LEU A 18 3.64 21.90 -2.34
CA LEU A 18 4.71 22.20 -1.35
C LEU A 18 5.17 23.67 -1.45
N LEU A 19 5.39 24.18 -2.64
CA LEU A 19 5.73 25.59 -2.85
C LEU A 19 4.59 26.52 -2.42
N GLY A 20 3.35 26.20 -2.77
CA GLY A 20 2.16 26.97 -2.35
C GLY A 20 1.98 26.95 -0.83
N LEU A 21 2.19 25.83 -0.18
CA LEU A 21 2.16 25.69 1.28
C LEU A 21 3.28 26.50 1.94
N TRP A 22 4.49 26.45 1.38
CA TRP A 22 5.63 27.22 1.90
C TRP A 22 5.38 28.73 1.85
N LEU A 23 4.79 29.23 0.78
CA LEU A 23 4.43 30.63 0.59
C LEU A 23 3.20 31.06 1.40
N SER A 24 2.35 30.12 1.81
CA SER A 24 1.11 30.41 2.56
C SER A 24 1.41 31.00 3.93
N ARG A 25 0.74 32.12 4.26
CA ARG A 25 0.85 32.83 5.54
C ARG A 25 -0.32 32.55 6.48
N ASN A 26 -1.47 32.22 5.93
CA ASN A 26 -2.71 32.04 6.67
C ASN A 26 -3.26 30.63 6.52
N ILE A 27 -3.98 30.13 7.54
CA ILE A 27 -4.60 28.79 7.54
C ILE A 27 -5.57 28.58 6.36
N ASN A 28 -6.28 29.64 5.94
CA ASN A 28 -7.20 29.54 4.80
C ASN A 28 -6.47 29.34 3.48
N GLN A 29 -5.28 29.95 3.31
CA GLN A 29 -4.42 29.71 2.14
C GLN A 29 -3.89 28.27 2.14
N VAL A 30 -3.42 27.78 3.29
CA VAL A 30 -2.97 26.39 3.46
C VAL A 30 -4.08 25.41 3.05
N ARG A 31 -5.28 25.62 3.57
CA ARG A 31 -6.46 24.79 3.21
C ARG A 31 -6.82 24.89 1.73
N GLY A 32 -6.77 26.11 1.18
CA GLY A 32 -7.02 26.37 -0.24
C GLY A 32 -6.05 25.61 -1.16
N VAL A 33 -4.74 25.66 -0.86
CA VAL A 33 -3.71 24.93 -1.61
C VAL A 33 -3.95 23.43 -1.53
N MET A 34 -4.25 22.91 -0.31
CA MET A 34 -4.49 21.47 -0.13
C MET A 34 -5.73 20.99 -0.89
N VAL A 35 -6.84 21.72 -0.82
CA VAL A 35 -8.07 21.35 -1.53
C VAL A 35 -7.85 21.43 -3.06
N ALA A 36 -7.28 22.53 -3.55
CA ALA A 36 -7.03 22.70 -4.97
C ALA A 36 -6.09 21.61 -5.52
N GLY A 37 -4.97 21.35 -4.85
CA GLY A 37 -4.00 20.35 -5.29
C GLY A 37 -4.51 18.92 -5.19
N SER A 38 -5.16 18.53 -4.09
CA SER A 38 -5.72 17.19 -3.95
C SER A 38 -6.88 16.94 -4.93
N THR A 39 -7.70 17.96 -5.22
CA THR A 39 -8.74 17.89 -6.26
C THR A 39 -8.12 17.75 -7.65
N ALA A 40 -7.06 18.49 -7.95
CA ALA A 40 -6.34 18.38 -9.23
C ALA A 40 -5.76 16.97 -9.41
N LEU A 41 -5.15 16.38 -8.38
CA LEU A 41 -4.66 14.99 -8.40
C LEU A 41 -5.78 13.98 -8.61
N LEU A 42 -6.93 14.18 -7.96
CA LEU A 42 -8.10 13.30 -8.14
C LEU A 42 -8.66 13.36 -9.56
N ILE A 43 -8.78 14.56 -10.14
CA ILE A 43 -9.22 14.75 -11.53
C ILE A 43 -8.21 14.12 -12.48
N LEU A 44 -6.91 14.31 -12.25
CA LEU A 44 -5.84 13.74 -13.07
C LEU A 44 -5.89 12.20 -13.04
N ALA A 45 -6.08 11.60 -11.86
CA ALA A 45 -6.17 10.15 -11.71
C ALA A 45 -7.43 9.58 -12.38
N ALA A 46 -8.57 10.26 -12.25
CA ALA A 46 -9.80 9.88 -12.94
C ALA A 46 -9.66 9.99 -14.47
N TYR A 47 -9.05 11.06 -14.96
CA TYR A 47 -8.77 11.25 -16.37
C TYR A 47 -7.82 10.18 -16.92
N LEU A 48 -6.73 9.88 -16.19
CA LEU A 48 -5.80 8.80 -16.56
C LEU A 48 -6.54 7.46 -16.64
N THR A 49 -7.41 7.15 -15.67
CA THR A 49 -8.17 5.90 -15.63
C THR A 49 -9.10 5.77 -16.84
N ILE A 50 -9.86 6.83 -17.17
CA ILE A 50 -10.78 6.82 -18.32
C ILE A 50 -9.99 6.68 -19.63
N ARG A 51 -8.91 7.42 -19.79
CA ARG A 51 -8.05 7.37 -20.96
C ARG A 51 -7.39 6.00 -21.13
N PHE A 52 -6.85 5.43 -20.05
CA PHE A 52 -6.24 4.10 -20.04
C PHE A 52 -7.23 3.01 -20.47
N LEU A 53 -8.44 3.03 -19.92
CA LEU A 53 -9.49 2.07 -20.30
C LEU A 53 -9.92 2.25 -21.76
N GLY A 54 -9.99 3.50 -22.25
CA GLY A 54 -10.28 3.80 -23.65
C GLY A 54 -9.21 3.28 -24.60
N ASP A 55 -7.93 3.50 -24.28
CA ASP A 55 -6.80 3.03 -25.11
C ASP A 55 -6.71 1.49 -25.13
N ARG A 56 -6.97 0.83 -23.97
CA ARG A 56 -7.07 -0.64 -23.91
C ARG A 56 -8.25 -1.18 -24.71
N ALA A 57 -9.40 -0.53 -24.65
CA ALA A 57 -10.57 -0.90 -25.45
C ALA A 57 -10.34 -0.68 -26.96
N ALA A 58 -9.49 0.27 -27.33
CA ALA A 58 -9.07 0.53 -28.70
C ALA A 58 -7.99 -0.45 -29.22
N GLY A 59 -7.51 -1.41 -28.39
CA GLY A 59 -6.55 -2.45 -28.78
C GLY A 59 -5.09 -2.11 -28.51
N ALA A 60 -4.80 -1.19 -27.58
CA ALA A 60 -3.43 -0.96 -27.15
C ALA A 60 -2.91 -2.12 -26.28
N ASP A 61 -2.07 -2.99 -26.85
CA ASP A 61 -1.58 -4.23 -26.20
C ASP A 61 -0.23 -4.08 -25.46
N ALA A 62 0.42 -2.89 -25.55
CA ALA A 62 1.69 -2.67 -24.90
C ALA A 62 1.59 -2.92 -23.38
N GLU A 63 2.60 -3.57 -22.80
CA GLU A 63 2.62 -3.92 -21.36
C GLU A 63 2.47 -2.66 -20.50
N MET A 64 3.26 -1.62 -20.80
CA MET A 64 3.18 -0.29 -20.18
C MET A 64 2.70 0.74 -21.20
N LEU A 65 1.74 1.56 -20.81
CA LEU A 65 1.27 2.71 -21.59
C LEU A 65 1.89 4.01 -21.07
N TYR A 66 1.90 5.03 -21.92
CA TYR A 66 2.41 6.38 -21.63
C TYR A 66 3.86 6.39 -21.15
N THR A 67 4.68 5.47 -21.68
CA THR A 67 6.08 5.33 -21.29
C THR A 67 6.90 6.54 -21.73
N GLY A 68 7.90 6.86 -20.90
CA GLY A 68 8.90 7.85 -21.19
C GLY A 68 10.05 7.79 -20.22
N ALA A 69 11.25 8.15 -20.67
CA ALA A 69 12.46 8.06 -19.85
C ALA A 69 13.35 9.30 -20.06
N LEU A 70 13.95 9.75 -18.96
CA LEU A 70 15.01 10.76 -18.93
C LEU A 70 16.20 10.19 -18.18
N THR A 71 17.40 10.25 -18.77
CA THR A 71 18.62 9.79 -18.09
C THR A 71 18.92 10.71 -16.94
N TRP A 72 19.05 10.13 -15.74
CA TRP A 72 19.38 10.86 -14.51
C TRP A 72 20.85 10.66 -14.11
N PHE A 73 21.29 9.40 -14.04
CA PHE A 73 22.67 9.09 -13.68
C PHE A 73 23.21 7.99 -14.61
N GLU A 74 24.02 8.41 -15.59
CA GLU A 74 24.52 7.55 -16.68
C GLU A 74 25.43 6.41 -16.21
N PRO A 75 26.33 6.59 -15.21
CA PRO A 75 27.25 5.54 -14.79
C PRO A 75 26.59 4.27 -14.24
N LEU A 76 25.39 4.37 -13.68
CA LEU A 76 24.58 3.24 -13.19
C LEU A 76 23.32 3.01 -14.05
N HIS A 77 23.25 3.61 -15.23
CA HIS A 77 22.11 3.52 -16.13
C HIS A 77 20.76 3.83 -15.47
N ILE A 78 20.77 4.69 -14.42
CA ILE A 78 19.57 5.12 -13.72
C ILE A 78 18.86 6.16 -14.57
N LYS A 79 17.58 5.86 -14.85
CA LYS A 79 16.70 6.74 -15.63
C LYS A 79 15.47 7.09 -14.80
N TYR A 80 15.04 8.33 -14.88
CA TYR A 80 13.67 8.65 -14.49
C TYR A 80 12.74 8.13 -15.57
N SER A 81 12.32 6.87 -15.43
CA SER A 81 11.43 6.19 -16.37
C SER A 81 10.04 6.10 -15.77
N VAL A 82 9.06 6.57 -16.51
CA VAL A 82 7.64 6.52 -16.10
C VAL A 82 6.85 5.69 -17.08
N GLY A 83 5.82 5.03 -16.57
CA GLY A 83 4.90 4.21 -17.34
C GLY A 83 3.81 3.68 -16.41
N VAL A 84 2.67 3.33 -16.96
CA VAL A 84 1.55 2.77 -16.19
C VAL A 84 0.94 1.56 -16.88
N ASP A 85 0.50 0.64 -16.06
CA ASP A 85 -0.35 -0.49 -16.43
C ASP A 85 -1.67 -0.45 -15.63
N GLY A 86 -2.50 -1.47 -15.79
CA GLY A 86 -3.79 -1.54 -15.08
C GLY A 86 -3.64 -1.54 -13.56
N ILE A 87 -2.56 -2.12 -13.01
CA ILE A 87 -2.30 -2.14 -11.56
C ILE A 87 -1.91 -0.75 -11.08
N SER A 88 -0.97 -0.10 -11.77
CA SER A 88 -0.52 1.26 -11.45
C SER A 88 -1.65 2.27 -11.49
N VAL A 89 -2.51 2.22 -12.54
CA VAL A 89 -3.66 3.11 -12.68
C VAL A 89 -4.65 2.95 -11.53
N ALA A 90 -4.95 1.71 -11.14
CA ALA A 90 -5.83 1.43 -10.00
C ALA A 90 -5.26 1.97 -8.68
N MET A 91 -3.95 1.81 -8.45
CA MET A 91 -3.27 2.31 -7.25
C MET A 91 -3.16 3.84 -7.24
N LEU A 92 -2.94 4.48 -8.39
CA LEU A 92 -2.94 5.94 -8.50
C LEU A 92 -4.31 6.53 -8.19
N LEU A 93 -5.38 5.93 -8.72
CA LEU A 93 -6.75 6.36 -8.42
C LEU A 93 -7.08 6.19 -6.93
N LEU A 94 -6.74 5.05 -6.34
CA LEU A 94 -6.89 4.79 -4.90
C LEU A 94 -6.15 5.86 -4.07
N SER A 95 -4.90 6.13 -4.42
CA SER A 95 -4.06 7.11 -3.72
C SER A 95 -4.65 8.52 -3.80
N ALA A 96 -5.15 8.92 -4.96
CA ALA A 96 -5.76 10.24 -5.16
C ALA A 96 -7.05 10.41 -4.33
N ILE A 97 -7.90 9.38 -4.26
CA ILE A 97 -9.11 9.38 -3.42
C ILE A 97 -8.73 9.53 -1.95
N ILE A 98 -7.70 8.79 -1.48
CA ILE A 98 -7.31 8.81 -0.07
C ILE A 98 -6.61 10.12 0.30
N VAL A 99 -5.78 10.69 -0.57
CA VAL A 99 -5.15 12.00 -0.34
C VAL A 99 -6.21 13.10 -0.29
N PHE A 100 -7.18 13.08 -1.20
CA PHE A 100 -8.29 14.03 -1.20
C PHE A 100 -9.12 13.93 0.09
N THR A 101 -9.59 12.74 0.46
CA THR A 101 -10.39 12.54 1.67
C THR A 101 -9.58 12.81 2.95
N GLY A 102 -8.28 12.46 2.96
CA GLY A 102 -7.34 12.73 4.05
C GLY A 102 -7.13 14.23 4.31
N THR A 103 -7.18 15.06 3.26
CA THR A 103 -7.13 16.53 3.39
C THR A 103 -8.30 17.02 4.26
N PHE A 104 -9.52 16.53 4.03
CA PHE A 104 -10.69 16.91 4.85
C PHE A 104 -10.67 16.26 6.23
N ALA A 105 -10.16 15.03 6.36
CA ALA A 105 -10.03 14.37 7.67
C ALA A 105 -9.06 15.11 8.62
N SER A 106 -8.11 15.89 8.06
CA SER A 106 -7.16 16.71 8.82
C SER A 106 -7.55 18.18 8.94
N TRP A 107 -8.78 18.56 8.56
CA TRP A 107 -9.20 19.96 8.46
C TRP A 107 -9.06 20.76 9.75
N GLN A 108 -9.29 20.13 10.89
CA GLN A 108 -9.28 20.76 12.21
C GLN A 108 -8.00 20.48 13.01
N LEU A 109 -6.99 19.86 12.39
CA LEU A 109 -5.77 19.48 13.08
C LEU A 109 -5.01 20.72 13.60
N LYS A 110 -4.61 20.69 14.87
CA LYS A 110 -3.78 21.67 15.57
C LYS A 110 -2.83 20.94 16.53
N PRO A 111 -1.65 21.48 16.88
CA PRO A 111 -0.96 22.66 16.32
C PRO A 111 -0.17 22.37 15.04
N LEU A 112 0.56 23.34 14.52
CA LEU A 112 1.50 23.22 13.40
C LEU A 112 0.83 22.66 12.11
N THR A 113 -0.34 23.20 11.78
CA THR A 113 -1.16 22.70 10.67
C THR A 113 -0.46 22.82 9.30
N LYS A 114 0.32 23.89 9.09
CA LYS A 114 1.07 24.11 7.84
C LYS A 114 2.15 23.04 7.65
N GLU A 115 2.95 22.82 8.68
CA GLU A 115 4.03 21.82 8.71
C GLU A 115 3.48 20.41 8.51
N TYR A 116 2.33 20.11 9.13
CA TYR A 116 1.65 18.85 8.93
C TYR A 116 1.30 18.62 7.45
N PHE A 117 0.68 19.60 6.80
CA PHE A 117 0.31 19.47 5.39
C PHE A 117 1.52 19.46 4.46
N LEU A 118 2.64 20.10 4.80
CA LEU A 118 3.89 19.97 4.06
C LEU A 118 4.37 18.51 4.07
N TRP A 119 4.46 17.88 5.23
CA TRP A 119 4.89 16.48 5.34
C TRP A 119 3.88 15.50 4.72
N PHE A 120 2.58 15.77 4.88
CA PHE A 120 1.53 14.96 4.25
C PHE A 120 1.58 15.03 2.73
N THR A 121 1.87 16.19 2.16
CA THR A 121 2.04 16.36 0.71
C THR A 121 3.31 15.68 0.21
N LEU A 122 4.42 15.79 0.95
CA LEU A 122 5.68 15.11 0.60
C LEU A 122 5.50 13.58 0.63
N LEU A 123 4.78 13.06 1.63
CA LEU A 123 4.41 11.65 1.71
C LEU A 123 3.60 11.21 0.48
N SER A 124 2.58 11.98 0.10
CA SER A 124 1.77 11.67 -1.07
C SER A 124 2.56 11.72 -2.38
N MET A 125 3.52 12.65 -2.50
CA MET A 125 4.43 12.72 -3.66
C MET A 125 5.27 11.45 -3.81
N GLY A 126 5.82 10.93 -2.71
CA GLY A 126 6.55 9.66 -2.73
C GLY A 126 5.68 8.49 -3.19
N VAL A 127 4.43 8.43 -2.72
CA VAL A 127 3.47 7.40 -3.12
C VAL A 127 3.14 7.46 -4.61
N PHE A 128 2.80 8.64 -5.13
CA PHE A 128 2.49 8.80 -6.57
C PHE A 128 3.71 8.50 -7.44
N GLY A 129 4.89 9.02 -7.06
CA GLY A 129 6.14 8.75 -7.75
C GLY A 129 6.49 7.27 -7.81
N PHE A 130 6.24 6.52 -6.75
CA PHE A 130 6.46 5.08 -6.71
C PHE A 130 5.61 4.33 -7.75
N PHE A 131 4.31 4.63 -7.84
CA PHE A 131 3.41 3.91 -8.76
C PHE A 131 3.58 4.27 -10.24
N ILE A 132 4.14 5.42 -10.56
CA ILE A 132 4.45 5.78 -11.95
C ILE A 132 5.84 5.33 -12.40
N SER A 133 6.73 4.96 -11.47
CA SER A 133 8.10 4.58 -11.79
C SER A 133 8.19 3.19 -12.38
N VAL A 134 8.95 3.05 -13.46
CA VAL A 134 9.28 1.77 -14.12
C VAL A 134 10.77 1.42 -13.95
N ASP A 135 11.56 2.34 -13.43
CA ASP A 135 12.95 2.14 -13.06
C ASP A 135 13.03 1.72 -11.59
N MET A 136 13.74 0.63 -11.28
CA MET A 136 13.84 0.07 -9.92
C MET A 136 14.43 1.05 -8.92
N PHE A 137 15.47 1.80 -9.33
CA PHE A 137 16.11 2.76 -8.44
C PHE A 137 15.24 4.00 -8.20
N ALA A 138 14.59 4.52 -9.24
CA ALA A 138 13.64 5.62 -9.10
C ALA A 138 12.46 5.23 -8.20
N MET A 139 11.95 4.01 -8.35
CA MET A 139 10.91 3.44 -7.49
C MET A 139 11.36 3.35 -6.02
N PHE A 140 12.58 2.89 -5.78
CA PHE A 140 13.19 2.88 -4.45
C PHE A 140 13.34 4.28 -3.86
N MET A 141 13.80 5.25 -4.64
CA MET A 141 13.93 6.65 -4.20
C MET A 141 12.58 7.25 -3.76
N PHE A 142 11.52 7.00 -4.50
CA PHE A 142 10.18 7.48 -4.12
C PHE A 142 9.64 6.78 -2.88
N TYR A 143 9.99 5.51 -2.66
CA TYR A 143 9.71 4.81 -1.40
C TYR A 143 10.39 5.49 -0.21
N GLU A 144 11.69 5.82 -0.32
CA GLU A 144 12.43 6.51 0.74
C GLU A 144 11.88 7.93 1.00
N ILE A 145 11.48 8.65 -0.06
CA ILE A 145 10.82 9.96 0.07
C ILE A 145 9.51 9.85 0.87
N ALA A 146 8.78 8.74 0.77
CA ALA A 146 7.58 8.52 1.56
C ALA A 146 7.88 8.16 3.02
N LEU A 147 9.00 7.52 3.31
CA LEU A 147 9.34 7.03 4.65
C LEU A 147 9.67 8.17 5.64
N ILE A 148 10.45 9.16 5.21
CA ILE A 148 10.88 10.27 6.07
C ILE A 148 9.68 11.06 6.65
N PRO A 149 8.68 11.49 5.84
CA PRO A 149 7.51 12.17 6.37
C PRO A 149 6.72 11.34 7.38
N MET A 150 6.67 10.02 7.22
CA MET A 150 5.95 9.14 8.15
C MET A 150 6.49 9.22 9.57
N TYR A 151 7.83 9.22 9.73
CA TYR A 151 8.46 9.40 11.03
C TYR A 151 7.99 10.69 11.72
N LEU A 152 8.03 11.80 10.99
CA LEU A 152 7.68 13.11 11.53
C LEU A 152 6.18 13.25 11.80
N LEU A 153 5.33 12.77 10.88
CA LEU A 153 3.88 12.82 11.04
C LEU A 153 3.40 12.03 12.25
N ILE A 154 3.98 10.87 12.52
CA ILE A 154 3.65 10.07 13.69
C ILE A 154 4.29 10.64 14.95
N GLY A 155 5.57 11.00 14.92
CA GLY A 155 6.32 11.46 16.09
C GLY A 155 5.82 12.80 16.64
N VAL A 156 5.44 13.73 15.76
CA VAL A 156 4.99 15.08 16.17
C VAL A 156 3.49 15.10 16.46
N TRP A 157 2.66 14.68 15.52
CA TRP A 157 1.18 14.81 15.60
C TRP A 157 0.47 13.54 16.05
N GLY A 158 1.19 12.47 16.28
CA GLY A 158 0.62 11.21 16.78
C GLY A 158 0.10 11.28 18.21
N SER A 159 -0.52 10.20 18.65
CA SER A 159 -1.10 10.05 19.98
C SER A 159 -0.56 8.79 20.69
N GLY A 160 -0.67 8.76 22.02
CA GLY A 160 -0.18 7.64 22.83
C GLY A 160 1.34 7.51 22.81
N LYS A 161 1.86 6.30 22.60
CA LYS A 161 3.31 6.01 22.53
C LYS A 161 3.91 6.39 21.16
N LYS A 162 3.63 7.60 20.70
CA LYS A 162 3.95 8.09 19.35
C LYS A 162 5.43 8.04 18.99
N GLU A 163 6.32 8.39 19.91
CA GLU A 163 7.77 8.40 19.69
C GLU A 163 8.30 6.98 19.48
N TYR A 164 7.86 6.05 20.34
CA TYR A 164 8.19 4.63 20.18
C TYR A 164 7.66 4.07 18.86
N ALA A 165 6.42 4.37 18.50
CA ALA A 165 5.80 3.90 17.28
C ALA A 165 6.49 4.44 16.02
N ALA A 166 6.83 5.75 16.01
CA ALA A 166 7.56 6.39 14.93
C ALA A 166 8.97 5.77 14.76
N MET A 167 9.71 5.61 15.87
CA MET A 167 11.06 5.02 15.85
C MET A 167 11.02 3.57 15.36
N LYS A 168 10.10 2.75 15.91
CA LYS A 168 9.96 1.34 15.54
C LYS A 168 9.62 1.18 14.06
N LEU A 169 8.65 1.95 13.54
CA LEU A 169 8.28 1.96 12.14
C LEU A 169 9.50 2.29 11.27
N THR A 170 10.18 3.40 11.57
CA THR A 170 11.30 3.86 10.75
C THR A 170 12.46 2.86 10.75
N LEU A 171 12.88 2.36 11.91
CA LEU A 171 13.97 1.40 11.99
C LEU A 171 13.67 0.09 11.25
N MET A 172 12.43 -0.42 11.35
CA MET A 172 12.04 -1.63 10.64
C MET A 172 11.98 -1.42 9.13
N LEU A 173 11.43 -0.29 8.67
CA LEU A 173 11.36 -0.01 7.24
C LEU A 173 12.73 0.36 6.64
N MET A 174 13.60 1.09 7.37
CA MET A 174 14.99 1.32 6.94
C MET A 174 15.80 0.02 6.89
N GLY A 175 15.61 -0.90 7.85
CA GLY A 175 16.21 -2.23 7.76
C GLY A 175 15.75 -3.00 6.52
N ALA A 176 14.46 -2.91 6.20
CA ALA A 176 13.89 -3.51 5.00
C ALA A 176 14.43 -2.86 3.71
N SER A 177 14.60 -1.52 3.70
CA SER A 177 15.16 -0.81 2.55
C SER A 177 16.61 -1.16 2.26
N ALA A 178 17.39 -1.52 3.28
CA ALA A 178 18.74 -2.04 3.08
C ALA A 178 18.72 -3.39 2.31
N PHE A 179 17.82 -4.31 2.68
CA PHE A 179 17.64 -5.55 1.92
C PHE A 179 17.19 -5.27 0.48
N LEU A 180 16.27 -4.33 0.32
CA LEU A 180 15.74 -3.94 -0.98
C LEU A 180 16.85 -3.34 -1.88
N MET A 181 17.68 -2.46 -1.33
CA MET A 181 18.82 -1.87 -2.04
C MET A 181 19.79 -2.96 -2.53
N CYS A 182 20.16 -3.90 -1.66
CA CYS A 182 21.02 -5.04 -2.05
C CYS A 182 20.37 -5.86 -3.17
N GLY A 183 19.07 -6.15 -3.06
CA GLY A 183 18.32 -6.87 -4.08
C GLY A 183 18.26 -6.15 -5.43
N ILE A 184 18.00 -4.85 -5.44
CA ILE A 184 17.94 -4.02 -6.67
C ILE A 184 19.30 -4.02 -7.38
N PHE A 185 20.38 -3.77 -6.67
CA PHE A 185 21.71 -3.82 -7.27
C PHE A 185 22.12 -5.24 -7.69
N GLY A 186 21.71 -6.25 -6.92
CA GLY A 186 21.92 -7.65 -7.29
C GLY A 186 21.23 -8.02 -8.61
N ILE A 187 19.97 -7.61 -8.78
CA ILE A 187 19.22 -7.78 -10.02
C ILE A 187 19.90 -7.01 -11.17
N PHE A 188 20.29 -5.76 -10.95
CA PHE A 188 20.96 -4.93 -11.95
C PHE A 188 22.23 -5.58 -12.47
N TYR A 189 23.16 -5.97 -11.59
CA TYR A 189 24.41 -6.62 -12.00
C TYR A 189 24.16 -8.03 -12.55
N GLY A 190 23.21 -8.77 -12.01
CA GLY A 190 22.81 -10.09 -12.50
C GLY A 190 22.25 -10.05 -13.92
N ALA A 191 21.56 -8.98 -14.28
CA ALA A 191 21.03 -8.72 -15.63
C ALA A 191 22.07 -8.06 -16.58
N GLY A 192 23.35 -8.08 -16.22
CA GLY A 192 24.44 -7.56 -17.06
C GLY A 192 24.72 -6.07 -16.93
N GLY A 193 24.14 -5.35 -15.96
CA GLY A 193 24.45 -3.96 -15.61
C GLY A 193 24.09 -2.92 -16.68
N GLN A 194 23.13 -3.20 -17.57
CA GLN A 194 22.81 -2.35 -18.71
C GLN A 194 21.61 -1.43 -18.49
N THR A 195 20.69 -1.81 -17.61
CA THR A 195 19.46 -1.05 -17.38
C THR A 195 18.88 -1.33 -15.99
N MET A 196 18.25 -0.32 -15.40
CA MET A 196 17.43 -0.44 -14.18
C MET A 196 15.92 -0.51 -14.50
N ASN A 197 15.55 -0.46 -15.79
CA ASN A 197 14.16 -0.50 -16.20
C ASN A 197 13.61 -1.93 -16.08
N ILE A 198 12.51 -2.08 -15.35
CA ILE A 198 11.89 -3.39 -15.04
C ILE A 198 11.47 -4.11 -16.32
N VAL A 199 10.86 -3.40 -17.27
CA VAL A 199 10.38 -3.99 -18.53
C VAL A 199 11.54 -4.43 -19.42
N ASP A 200 12.61 -3.61 -19.51
CA ASP A 200 13.79 -3.94 -20.29
C ASP A 200 14.48 -5.20 -19.72
N ILE A 201 14.63 -5.29 -18.38
CA ILE A 201 15.20 -6.47 -17.72
C ILE A 201 14.33 -7.71 -18.01
N ALA A 202 13.00 -7.62 -17.87
CA ALA A 202 12.09 -8.72 -18.12
C ALA A 202 12.16 -9.21 -19.58
N ASN A 203 12.27 -8.30 -20.54
CA ASN A 203 12.41 -8.66 -21.96
C ASN A 203 13.74 -9.36 -22.26
N HIS A 204 14.78 -9.14 -21.45
CA HIS A 204 16.06 -9.82 -21.61
C HIS A 204 16.14 -11.19 -20.92
N MET A 205 15.13 -11.59 -20.13
CA MET A 205 15.11 -12.82 -19.33
C MET A 205 15.17 -14.11 -20.19
N GLY A 206 14.87 -14.04 -21.48
CA GLY A 206 15.02 -15.16 -22.42
C GLY A 206 16.34 -15.20 -23.21
N GLY A 207 17.30 -14.31 -22.92
CA GLY A 207 18.53 -14.12 -23.71
C GLY A 207 19.83 -14.19 -22.92
N ALA A 208 20.92 -13.67 -23.51
CA ALA A 208 22.27 -13.67 -22.93
C ALA A 208 22.43 -12.88 -21.62
N HIS A 209 21.45 -12.07 -21.27
CA HIS A 209 21.41 -11.24 -20.04
C HIS A 209 20.38 -11.73 -19.03
N ALA A 210 19.90 -12.96 -19.18
CA ALA A 210 19.01 -13.59 -18.19
C ALA A 210 19.75 -13.74 -16.85
N ILE A 211 19.06 -13.39 -15.77
CA ILE A 211 19.60 -13.57 -14.42
C ILE A 211 19.70 -15.08 -14.14
N ASP A 212 20.91 -15.56 -13.85
CA ASP A 212 21.12 -16.96 -13.53
C ASP A 212 20.28 -17.41 -12.34
N PHE A 213 19.78 -18.64 -12.37
CA PHE A 213 18.93 -19.21 -11.32
C PHE A 213 19.57 -19.08 -9.92
N THR A 214 20.88 -19.32 -9.81
CA THR A 214 21.58 -19.19 -8.53
C THR A 214 21.52 -17.75 -7.98
N GLN A 215 21.63 -16.75 -8.85
CA GLN A 215 21.51 -15.35 -8.51
C GLN A 215 20.06 -14.99 -8.17
N GLN A 216 19.07 -15.51 -8.92
CA GLN A 216 17.65 -15.33 -8.58
C GLN A 216 17.36 -15.86 -7.16
N CYS A 217 17.93 -17.02 -6.76
CA CYS A 217 17.75 -17.58 -5.42
C CYS A 217 18.36 -16.70 -4.30
N ILE A 218 19.32 -15.83 -4.60
CA ILE A 218 19.90 -14.89 -3.63
C ILE A 218 19.07 -13.60 -3.57
N TRP A 219 18.74 -13.02 -4.73
CA TRP A 219 18.12 -11.69 -4.80
C TRP A 219 16.59 -11.70 -4.61
N PHE A 220 15.93 -12.80 -4.96
CA PHE A 220 14.49 -12.95 -4.72
C PHE A 220 14.11 -12.84 -3.24
N PRO A 221 14.73 -13.58 -2.30
CA PRO A 221 14.42 -13.42 -0.88
C PRO A 221 14.70 -12.01 -0.36
N MET A 222 15.77 -11.36 -0.81
CA MET A 222 16.11 -10.00 -0.38
C MET A 222 15.06 -8.98 -0.82
N THR A 223 14.67 -9.02 -2.09
CA THR A 223 13.64 -8.11 -2.61
C THR A 223 12.26 -8.41 -2.05
N PHE A 224 11.91 -9.71 -1.92
CA PHE A 224 10.63 -10.11 -1.35
C PHE A 224 10.50 -9.73 0.12
N VAL A 225 11.55 -9.94 0.94
CA VAL A 225 11.56 -9.49 2.35
C VAL A 225 11.53 -7.98 2.41
N GLY A 226 12.34 -7.28 1.61
CA GLY A 226 12.38 -5.81 1.60
C GLY A 226 11.01 -5.18 1.37
N PHE A 227 10.30 -5.58 0.33
CA PHE A 227 8.93 -5.12 0.09
C PHE A 227 7.90 -5.77 1.03
N GLY A 228 8.09 -7.04 1.40
CA GLY A 228 7.21 -7.78 2.27
C GLY A 228 7.11 -7.18 3.68
N VAL A 229 8.20 -6.65 4.22
CA VAL A 229 8.20 -5.92 5.50
C VAL A 229 7.26 -4.72 5.42
N LEU A 230 7.29 -3.96 4.32
CA LEU A 230 6.35 -2.86 4.08
C LEU A 230 4.90 -3.36 3.94
N GLY A 231 4.69 -4.54 3.39
CA GLY A 231 3.41 -5.26 3.35
C GLY A 231 3.03 -5.96 4.65
N ALA A 232 3.74 -5.72 5.76
CA ALA A 232 3.55 -6.35 7.06
C ALA A 232 3.68 -7.88 7.07
N LEU A 233 4.70 -8.40 6.38
CA LEU A 233 5.05 -9.82 6.39
C LEU A 233 5.46 -10.28 7.79
N PHE A 234 4.94 -11.42 8.26
CA PHE A 234 5.41 -12.08 9.49
C PHE A 234 6.87 -12.56 9.32
N PRO A 235 7.75 -12.39 10.31
CA PRO A 235 7.53 -11.82 11.65
C PRO A 235 7.73 -10.29 11.74
N PHE A 236 8.02 -9.61 10.65
CA PHE A 236 8.37 -8.18 10.60
C PHE A 236 7.17 -7.22 10.56
N HIS A 237 5.97 -7.69 10.91
CA HIS A 237 4.72 -6.91 10.85
C HIS A 237 4.49 -5.97 12.04
N THR A 238 5.26 -6.12 13.13
CA THR A 238 4.92 -5.51 14.43
C THR A 238 4.96 -3.99 14.48
N TRP A 239 5.61 -3.35 13.51
CA TRP A 239 5.64 -1.89 13.36
C TRP A 239 4.29 -1.32 12.90
N SER A 240 3.53 -2.11 12.13
CA SER A 240 2.29 -1.66 11.48
C SER A 240 1.17 -1.36 12.49
N PRO A 241 0.81 -2.25 13.45
CA PRO A 241 -0.21 -1.93 14.45
C PRO A 241 0.14 -0.72 15.33
N ASP A 242 1.40 -0.62 15.79
CA ASP A 242 1.85 0.50 16.62
C ASP A 242 1.84 1.82 15.82
N GLY A 243 2.31 1.78 14.57
CA GLY A 243 2.32 2.92 13.66
C GLY A 243 0.91 3.45 13.38
N HIS A 244 -0.03 2.56 13.03
CA HIS A 244 -1.42 2.95 12.74
C HIS A 244 -2.15 3.48 13.96
N ALA A 245 -1.98 2.83 15.13
CA ALA A 245 -2.67 3.25 16.35
C ALA A 245 -2.20 4.63 16.82
N SER A 246 -0.92 4.95 16.63
CA SER A 246 -0.31 6.21 17.07
C SER A 246 -0.49 7.35 16.06
N ALA A 247 -0.57 7.05 14.76
CA ALA A 247 -0.64 8.07 13.70
C ALA A 247 -1.92 8.93 13.76
N PRO A 248 -1.87 10.20 13.29
CA PRO A 248 -3.06 11.00 13.03
C PRO A 248 -4.01 10.31 12.05
N THR A 249 -5.30 10.61 12.11
CA THR A 249 -6.34 9.92 11.33
C THR A 249 -6.03 9.84 9.83
N ALA A 250 -5.75 10.96 9.17
CA ALA A 250 -5.48 10.95 7.74
C ALA A 250 -4.16 10.25 7.38
N VAL A 251 -3.17 10.29 8.27
CA VAL A 251 -1.92 9.53 8.10
C VAL A 251 -2.21 8.03 8.22
N SER A 252 -3.05 7.60 9.17
CA SER A 252 -3.47 6.20 9.27
C SER A 252 -4.25 5.75 8.03
N MET A 253 -5.12 6.63 7.46
CA MET A 253 -5.84 6.37 6.22
C MET A 253 -4.88 6.12 5.05
N LEU A 254 -3.89 7.01 4.85
CA LEU A 254 -2.92 6.91 3.76
C LEU A 254 -1.95 5.74 3.97
N HIS A 255 -1.53 5.53 5.22
CA HIS A 255 -0.61 4.45 5.57
C HIS A 255 -1.23 3.07 5.33
N ALA A 256 -2.37 2.79 5.93
CA ALA A 256 -3.05 1.52 5.74
C ALA A 256 -3.68 1.38 4.35
N GLY A 257 -4.23 2.47 3.82
CA GLY A 257 -4.91 2.48 2.53
C GLY A 257 -3.98 2.33 1.33
N VAL A 258 -2.77 2.91 1.38
CA VAL A 258 -1.86 2.97 0.23
C VAL A 258 -0.46 2.47 0.53
N LEU A 259 0.22 2.98 1.58
CA LEU A 259 1.64 2.67 1.82
C LEU A 259 1.91 1.17 1.96
N MET A 260 1.09 0.44 2.70
CA MET A 260 1.24 -1.02 2.78
C MET A 260 1.09 -1.71 1.42
N LYS A 261 0.37 -1.11 0.45
CA LYS A 261 0.21 -1.64 -0.91
C LYS A 261 1.44 -1.43 -1.77
N LEU A 262 2.31 -0.46 -1.45
CA LEU A 262 3.63 -0.36 -2.08
C LEU A 262 4.42 -1.66 -1.88
N GLY A 263 4.29 -2.30 -0.70
CA GLY A 263 4.88 -3.60 -0.42
C GLY A 263 4.36 -4.71 -1.34
N GLY A 264 3.04 -4.86 -1.44
CA GLY A 264 2.42 -5.84 -2.35
C GLY A 264 2.74 -5.57 -3.82
N TYR A 265 2.65 -4.30 -4.24
CA TYR A 265 2.99 -3.89 -5.60
C TYR A 265 4.46 -4.16 -5.94
N GLY A 266 5.39 -3.82 -5.03
CA GLY A 266 6.83 -4.06 -5.21
C GLY A 266 7.18 -5.54 -5.25
N CYS A 267 6.59 -6.37 -4.37
CA CYS A 267 6.75 -7.82 -4.44
C CYS A 267 6.29 -8.37 -5.80
N PHE A 268 5.12 -7.93 -6.27
CA PHE A 268 4.60 -8.36 -7.56
C PHE A 268 5.49 -7.89 -8.72
N ARG A 269 5.82 -6.60 -8.75
CA ARG A 269 6.49 -5.93 -9.87
C ARG A 269 7.97 -6.24 -10.00
N ILE A 270 8.68 -6.44 -8.89
CA ILE A 270 10.13 -6.67 -8.89
C ILE A 270 10.44 -8.13 -8.52
N ALA A 271 10.03 -8.59 -7.34
CA ALA A 271 10.44 -9.90 -6.87
C ALA A 271 9.89 -11.04 -7.74
N MET A 272 8.56 -11.04 -8.00
CA MET A 272 7.91 -12.13 -8.73
C MET A 272 8.10 -12.02 -10.25
N TYR A 273 8.02 -10.79 -10.78
CA TYR A 273 8.06 -10.56 -12.22
C TYR A 273 9.46 -10.75 -12.81
N LEU A 274 10.51 -10.31 -12.10
CA LEU A 274 11.89 -10.40 -12.59
C LEU A 274 12.58 -11.73 -12.21
N MET A 275 12.05 -12.47 -11.23
CA MET A 275 12.69 -13.70 -10.73
C MET A 275 11.66 -14.84 -10.58
N PRO A 276 10.97 -15.22 -11.68
CA PRO A 276 9.87 -16.20 -11.61
C PRO A 276 10.35 -17.60 -11.24
N GLU A 277 11.56 -18.01 -11.63
CA GLU A 277 12.11 -19.34 -11.32
C GLU A 277 12.38 -19.48 -9.83
N ALA A 278 13.05 -18.50 -9.22
CA ALA A 278 13.28 -18.50 -7.77
C ALA A 278 11.97 -18.34 -6.99
N ALA A 279 11.00 -17.58 -7.51
CA ALA A 279 9.68 -17.46 -6.92
C ALA A 279 8.94 -18.80 -6.87
N ASN A 280 9.09 -19.62 -7.91
CA ASN A 280 8.50 -20.97 -7.94
C ASN A 280 9.21 -21.92 -6.96
N GLU A 281 10.52 -21.88 -6.88
CA GLU A 281 11.31 -22.80 -6.05
C GLU A 281 11.28 -22.42 -4.55
N LEU A 282 11.44 -21.14 -4.23
CA LEU A 282 11.55 -20.64 -2.86
C LEU A 282 10.25 -20.07 -2.32
N GLY A 283 9.24 -19.88 -3.16
CA GLY A 283 7.97 -19.23 -2.81
C GLY A 283 7.23 -19.91 -1.65
N TRP A 284 7.39 -21.22 -1.47
CA TRP A 284 6.75 -21.98 -0.39
C TRP A 284 7.15 -21.48 1.02
N ILE A 285 8.40 -21.01 1.20
CA ILE A 285 8.87 -20.45 2.47
C ILE A 285 8.05 -19.19 2.82
N PHE A 286 7.92 -18.30 1.84
CA PHE A 286 7.18 -17.07 2.01
C PHE A 286 5.67 -17.31 2.07
N LEU A 287 5.19 -18.35 1.42
CA LEU A 287 3.78 -18.76 1.51
C LEU A 287 3.39 -19.16 2.94
N ILE A 288 4.28 -19.86 3.67
CA ILE A 288 4.09 -20.14 5.10
C ILE A 288 4.04 -18.86 5.91
N LEU A 289 5.01 -17.95 5.70
CA LEU A 289 5.10 -16.70 6.46
C LEU A 289 3.89 -15.79 6.21
N THR A 290 3.44 -15.70 4.97
CA THR A 290 2.24 -14.92 4.61
C THR A 290 0.96 -15.58 5.14
N GLY A 291 0.87 -16.91 5.10
CA GLY A 291 -0.22 -17.66 5.74
C GLY A 291 -0.30 -17.40 7.24
N ILE A 292 0.85 -17.39 7.94
CA ILE A 292 0.91 -17.00 9.37
C ILE A 292 0.46 -15.54 9.55
N SER A 293 0.86 -14.61 8.66
CA SER A 293 0.40 -13.21 8.73
C SER A 293 -1.12 -13.11 8.68
N VAL A 294 -1.77 -13.87 7.78
CA VAL A 294 -3.24 -13.91 7.64
C VAL A 294 -3.89 -14.37 8.93
N VAL A 295 -3.49 -15.53 9.41
CA VAL A 295 -4.08 -16.17 10.60
C VAL A 295 -3.80 -15.37 11.87
N TYR A 296 -2.55 -15.01 12.09
CA TYR A 296 -2.12 -14.25 13.26
C TYR A 296 -2.76 -12.86 13.31
N GLY A 297 -2.78 -12.15 12.19
CA GLY A 297 -3.39 -10.82 12.10
C GLY A 297 -4.87 -10.86 12.45
N ALA A 298 -5.60 -11.85 11.91
CA ALA A 298 -7.02 -12.04 12.17
C ALA A 298 -7.32 -12.31 13.65
N PHE A 299 -6.64 -13.27 14.26
CA PHE A 299 -6.84 -13.59 15.69
C PHE A 299 -6.38 -12.47 16.62
N SER A 300 -5.28 -11.78 16.27
CA SER A 300 -4.81 -10.64 17.05
C SER A 300 -5.82 -9.49 17.03
N ALA A 301 -6.51 -9.23 15.91
CA ALA A 301 -7.58 -8.24 15.84
C ALA A 301 -8.75 -8.55 16.79
N CYS A 302 -9.10 -9.83 16.95
CA CYS A 302 -10.22 -10.27 17.81
C CYS A 302 -10.00 -10.01 19.31
N VAL A 303 -8.75 -9.96 19.76
CA VAL A 303 -8.42 -9.78 21.19
C VAL A 303 -8.15 -8.33 21.56
N GLN A 304 -8.08 -7.43 20.59
CA GLN A 304 -7.86 -6.00 20.84
C GLN A 304 -9.12 -5.32 21.39
N THR A 305 -8.93 -4.29 22.19
CA THR A 305 -10.00 -3.44 22.73
C THR A 305 -9.99 -2.00 22.17
N ASP A 306 -8.87 -1.56 21.63
CA ASP A 306 -8.74 -0.26 20.95
C ASP A 306 -9.11 -0.39 19.47
N LEU A 307 -10.05 0.44 19.01
CA LEU A 307 -10.56 0.43 17.64
C LEU A 307 -9.46 0.57 16.58
N LYS A 308 -8.42 1.40 16.84
CA LYS A 308 -7.32 1.55 15.90
C LYS A 308 -6.45 0.31 15.81
N TYR A 309 -6.19 -0.37 16.93
CA TYR A 309 -5.44 -1.64 16.95
C TYR A 309 -6.22 -2.77 16.28
N ILE A 310 -7.55 -2.84 16.48
CA ILE A 310 -8.41 -3.82 15.79
C ILE A 310 -8.25 -3.67 14.27
N ASN A 311 -8.40 -2.46 13.75
CA ASN A 311 -8.30 -2.21 12.31
C ASN A 311 -6.87 -2.39 11.79
N ALA A 312 -5.86 -2.07 12.59
CA ALA A 312 -4.46 -2.24 12.22
C ALA A 312 -4.06 -3.72 12.08
N TYR A 313 -4.46 -4.57 13.02
CA TYR A 313 -4.23 -6.03 12.92
C TYR A 313 -5.06 -6.67 11.79
N SER A 314 -6.28 -6.19 11.55
CA SER A 314 -7.04 -6.58 10.37
C SER A 314 -6.28 -6.25 9.08
N SER A 315 -5.64 -5.07 9.02
CA SER A 315 -4.81 -4.69 7.87
C SER A 315 -3.59 -5.60 7.68
N VAL A 316 -2.96 -6.07 8.75
CA VAL A 316 -1.89 -7.08 8.67
C VAL A 316 -2.40 -8.37 8.02
N SER A 317 -3.59 -8.84 8.42
CA SER A 317 -4.21 -10.03 7.85
C SER A 317 -4.49 -9.87 6.34
N HIS A 318 -5.14 -8.78 5.94
CA HIS A 318 -5.49 -8.55 4.53
C HIS A 318 -4.26 -8.28 3.64
N CYS A 319 -3.23 -7.59 4.13
CA CYS A 319 -1.98 -7.41 3.40
C CYS A 319 -1.20 -8.73 3.29
N GLY A 320 -1.22 -9.54 4.36
CA GLY A 320 -0.73 -10.92 4.32
C GLY A 320 -1.42 -11.76 3.25
N LEU A 321 -2.75 -11.61 3.11
CA LEU A 321 -3.54 -12.28 2.08
C LEU A 321 -3.16 -11.82 0.65
N VAL A 322 -2.82 -10.54 0.44
CA VAL A 322 -2.30 -10.05 -0.84
C VAL A 322 -0.98 -10.73 -1.19
N LEU A 323 -0.02 -10.76 -0.27
CA LEU A 323 1.27 -11.42 -0.49
C LEU A 323 1.12 -12.92 -0.70
N PHE A 324 0.23 -13.56 0.05
CA PHE A 324 -0.13 -14.96 -0.12
C PHE A 324 -0.68 -15.25 -1.52
N ALA A 325 -1.57 -14.41 -2.02
CA ALA A 325 -2.19 -14.57 -3.33
C ALA A 325 -1.18 -14.41 -4.49
N ILE A 326 -0.23 -13.48 -4.36
CA ILE A 326 0.83 -13.26 -5.34
C ILE A 326 1.72 -14.51 -5.46
N LEU A 327 2.03 -15.15 -4.34
CA LEU A 327 2.87 -16.36 -4.26
C LEU A 327 2.18 -17.62 -4.82
N MET A 328 0.87 -17.58 -5.13
CA MET A 328 0.19 -18.68 -5.80
C MET A 328 0.57 -18.84 -7.29
N LEU A 329 1.26 -17.87 -7.87
CA LEU A 329 1.81 -17.90 -9.24
C LEU A 329 0.76 -18.22 -10.32
N ASN A 330 -0.50 -17.90 -10.08
CA ASN A 330 -1.55 -18.05 -11.09
C ASN A 330 -2.32 -16.75 -11.32
N GLN A 331 -2.82 -16.57 -12.52
CA GLN A 331 -3.49 -15.34 -12.94
C GLN A 331 -4.71 -15.00 -12.09
N THR A 332 -5.50 -16.00 -11.70
CA THR A 332 -6.72 -15.77 -10.91
C THR A 332 -6.38 -15.22 -9.52
N ALA A 333 -5.43 -15.84 -8.80
CA ALA A 333 -5.02 -15.38 -7.48
C ALA A 333 -4.34 -13.99 -7.55
N CYS A 334 -3.49 -13.75 -8.55
CA CYS A 334 -2.86 -12.45 -8.76
C CYS A 334 -3.89 -11.35 -9.06
N THR A 335 -4.91 -11.64 -9.87
CA THR A 335 -6.04 -10.71 -10.09
C THR A 335 -6.78 -10.43 -8.78
N GLY A 336 -7.02 -11.46 -7.98
CA GLY A 336 -7.59 -11.31 -6.64
C GLY A 336 -6.73 -10.45 -5.72
N ALA A 337 -5.39 -10.59 -5.78
CA ALA A 337 -4.46 -9.76 -5.00
C ALA A 337 -4.60 -8.27 -5.33
N VAL A 338 -4.68 -7.91 -6.62
CA VAL A 338 -4.87 -6.53 -7.07
C VAL A 338 -6.22 -5.98 -6.61
N LEU A 339 -7.29 -6.77 -6.78
CA LEU A 339 -8.62 -6.40 -6.29
C LEU A 339 -8.63 -6.21 -4.76
N GLN A 340 -7.89 -7.06 -4.02
CA GLN A 340 -7.77 -6.94 -2.57
C GLN A 340 -6.98 -5.69 -2.16
N MET A 341 -5.93 -5.32 -2.87
CA MET A 341 -5.21 -4.06 -2.60
C MET A 341 -6.15 -2.86 -2.75
N LEU A 342 -6.98 -2.82 -3.78
CA LEU A 342 -7.92 -1.73 -4.04
C LEU A 342 -9.05 -1.71 -3.01
N SER A 343 -9.73 -2.85 -2.82
CA SER A 343 -10.86 -2.99 -1.90
C SER A 343 -10.49 -2.71 -0.46
N HIS A 344 -9.43 -3.36 0.04
CA HIS A 344 -8.90 -3.14 1.39
C HIS A 344 -8.41 -1.70 1.57
N GLY A 345 -7.81 -1.09 0.54
CA GLY A 345 -7.36 0.30 0.59
C GLY A 345 -8.51 1.27 0.89
N LEU A 346 -9.60 1.19 0.12
CA LEU A 346 -10.77 2.03 0.30
C LEU A 346 -11.48 1.77 1.65
N MET A 347 -11.69 0.50 1.97
CA MET A 347 -12.36 0.08 3.20
C MET A 347 -11.59 0.54 4.44
N THR A 348 -10.29 0.32 4.48
CA THR A 348 -9.45 0.67 5.63
C THR A 348 -9.34 2.18 5.82
N ALA A 349 -9.24 2.95 4.73
CA ALA A 349 -9.26 4.41 4.80
C ALA A 349 -10.59 4.92 5.38
N LEU A 350 -11.72 4.37 4.93
CA LEU A 350 -13.03 4.69 5.51
C LEU A 350 -13.08 4.33 7.00
N PHE A 351 -12.61 3.15 7.39
CA PHE A 351 -12.60 2.72 8.79
C PHE A 351 -11.80 3.66 9.69
N PHE A 352 -10.57 4.02 9.29
CA PHE A 352 -9.75 4.96 10.08
C PHE A 352 -10.39 6.35 10.13
N ALA A 353 -11.03 6.82 9.05
CA ALA A 353 -11.76 8.08 9.06
C ALA A 353 -12.90 8.06 10.09
N LEU A 354 -13.70 6.98 10.10
CA LEU A 354 -14.82 6.81 11.05
C LEU A 354 -14.34 6.70 12.49
N ILE A 355 -13.26 5.94 12.75
CA ILE A 355 -12.63 5.86 14.08
C ILE A 355 -12.14 7.24 14.53
N GLY A 356 -11.55 8.01 13.62
CA GLY A 356 -11.12 9.39 13.90
C GLY A 356 -12.31 10.30 14.25
N MET A 357 -13.43 10.17 13.55
CA MET A 357 -14.67 10.93 13.84
C MET A 357 -15.32 10.52 15.18
N ILE A 358 -15.29 9.24 15.53
CA ILE A 358 -15.73 8.74 16.84
C ILE A 358 -14.85 9.34 17.93
N TYR A 359 -13.54 9.18 17.81
CA TYR A 359 -12.57 9.67 18.78
C TYR A 359 -12.63 11.19 18.99
N GLY A 360 -12.84 11.96 17.92
CA GLY A 360 -12.97 13.43 17.99
C GLY A 360 -14.20 13.90 18.79
N ARG A 361 -15.19 13.02 19.03
CA ARG A 361 -16.41 13.32 19.78
C ARG A 361 -16.46 12.66 21.16
N THR A 362 -15.91 11.47 21.30
CA THR A 362 -15.98 10.66 22.52
C THR A 362 -14.69 10.71 23.34
N HIS A 363 -13.59 11.13 22.74
CA HIS A 363 -12.24 11.13 23.32
C HIS A 363 -11.76 9.74 23.82
N THR A 364 -12.46 8.67 23.45
CA THR A 364 -12.08 7.29 23.75
C THR A 364 -12.09 6.42 22.48
N ARG A 365 -11.27 5.37 22.47
CA ARG A 365 -11.21 4.34 21.41
C ARG A 365 -11.45 2.94 21.96
N ASP A 366 -11.68 2.83 23.27
CA ASP A 366 -11.95 1.56 23.91
C ASP A 366 -13.40 1.11 23.64
N ILE A 367 -13.53 -0.05 22.99
CA ILE A 367 -14.86 -0.60 22.62
C ILE A 367 -15.75 -0.85 23.83
N ARG A 368 -15.19 -1.03 25.03
CA ARG A 368 -15.93 -1.27 26.27
C ARG A 368 -16.65 -0.03 26.76
N GLU A 369 -16.15 1.15 26.41
CA GLU A 369 -16.73 2.45 26.77
C GLU A 369 -17.70 3.00 25.71
N LEU A 370 -17.68 2.42 24.50
CA LEU A 370 -18.44 2.90 23.36
C LEU A 370 -19.77 2.15 23.22
N ASN A 371 -20.83 2.71 23.82
CA ASN A 371 -22.17 2.15 23.76
C ASN A 371 -23.17 3.16 23.20
N GLY A 372 -24.21 2.67 22.51
CA GLY A 372 -25.36 3.46 22.08
C GLY A 372 -25.08 4.51 20.99
N LEU A 373 -23.95 4.44 20.27
CA LEU A 373 -23.54 5.42 19.26
C LEU A 373 -24.59 5.62 18.16
N MET A 374 -25.39 4.59 17.83
CA MET A 374 -26.41 4.66 16.80
C MET A 374 -27.51 5.68 17.13
N LYS A 375 -27.81 5.91 18.42
CA LYS A 375 -28.81 6.91 18.85
C LYS A 375 -28.29 8.34 18.72
N ILE A 376 -26.97 8.55 18.92
CA ILE A 376 -26.34 9.88 18.96
C ILE A 376 -25.80 10.28 17.59
N MET A 377 -25.24 9.31 16.85
CA MET A 377 -24.57 9.51 15.56
C MET A 377 -25.06 8.48 14.51
N PRO A 378 -26.36 8.53 14.09
CA PRO A 378 -26.94 7.49 13.26
C PRO A 378 -26.22 7.34 11.91
N PHE A 379 -25.93 8.43 11.20
CA PHE A 379 -25.23 8.38 9.90
C PHE A 379 -23.84 7.76 10.00
N LEU A 380 -23.03 8.19 10.99
CA LEU A 380 -21.71 7.63 11.23
C LEU A 380 -21.78 6.12 11.56
N SER A 381 -22.78 5.73 12.35
CA SER A 381 -22.98 4.33 12.72
C SER A 381 -23.36 3.45 11.51
N VAL A 382 -24.18 3.96 10.60
CA VAL A 382 -24.50 3.26 9.34
C VAL A 382 -23.25 3.09 8.50
N CYS A 383 -22.46 4.17 8.30
CA CYS A 383 -21.19 4.08 7.58
C CYS A 383 -20.20 3.08 8.24
N TYR A 384 -20.17 3.06 9.58
CA TYR A 384 -19.33 2.12 10.34
C TYR A 384 -19.75 0.66 10.14
N VAL A 385 -21.05 0.39 10.13
CA VAL A 385 -21.60 -0.94 9.82
C VAL A 385 -21.24 -1.34 8.40
N ILE A 386 -21.42 -0.46 7.40
CA ILE A 386 -21.05 -0.74 6.00
C ILE A 386 -19.56 -1.05 5.90
N ALA A 387 -18.69 -0.24 6.52
CA ALA A 387 -17.25 -0.49 6.54
C ALA A 387 -16.90 -1.83 7.22
N GLY A 388 -17.60 -2.17 8.32
CA GLY A 388 -17.46 -3.46 9.00
C GLY A 388 -17.88 -4.64 8.13
N LEU A 389 -18.99 -4.53 7.43
CA LEU A 389 -19.48 -5.56 6.51
C LEU A 389 -18.51 -5.73 5.30
N ALA A 390 -17.93 -4.62 4.82
CA ALA A 390 -16.92 -4.67 3.76
C ALA A 390 -15.62 -5.37 4.23
N ASN A 391 -15.19 -5.09 5.47
CA ASN A 391 -14.03 -5.77 6.07
C ASN A 391 -14.27 -7.27 6.31
N LEU A 392 -15.53 -7.66 6.48
CA LEU A 392 -15.93 -9.05 6.66
C LEU A 392 -16.04 -9.82 5.33
N GLY A 393 -15.80 -9.20 4.20
CA GLY A 393 -15.95 -9.85 2.90
C GLY A 393 -17.38 -10.38 2.68
N LEU A 394 -18.42 -9.61 3.01
CA LEU A 394 -19.79 -10.05 2.76
C LEU A 394 -20.17 -9.90 1.29
N PRO A 395 -20.93 -10.87 0.72
CA PRO A 395 -21.44 -10.79 -0.64
C PRO A 395 -22.17 -9.46 -0.90
N GLY A 396 -21.91 -8.86 -2.06
CA GLY A 396 -22.41 -7.54 -2.43
C GLY A 396 -21.43 -6.39 -2.18
N LEU A 397 -20.30 -6.63 -1.51
CA LEU A 397 -19.22 -5.67 -1.28
C LEU A 397 -17.92 -6.11 -1.96
N SER A 398 -17.06 -5.15 -2.27
CA SER A 398 -15.84 -5.38 -3.05
C SER A 398 -14.86 -6.37 -2.40
N GLY A 399 -14.80 -6.41 -1.07
CA GLY A 399 -13.96 -7.36 -0.31
C GLY A 399 -14.29 -8.81 -0.63
N PHE A 400 -15.57 -9.16 -0.73
CA PHE A 400 -15.99 -10.52 -1.07
C PHE A 400 -15.45 -10.98 -2.42
N ILE A 401 -15.57 -10.13 -3.46
CA ILE A 401 -15.11 -10.47 -4.81
C ILE A 401 -13.60 -10.71 -4.80
N ALA A 402 -12.84 -9.84 -4.13
CA ALA A 402 -11.40 -9.94 -4.04
C ALA A 402 -10.96 -11.23 -3.32
N GLU A 403 -11.49 -11.50 -2.13
CA GLU A 403 -11.16 -12.67 -1.32
C GLU A 403 -11.56 -13.97 -2.02
N MET A 404 -12.78 -14.03 -2.57
CA MET A 404 -13.23 -15.21 -3.32
C MET A 404 -12.37 -15.48 -4.54
N THR A 405 -11.95 -14.45 -5.27
CA THR A 405 -11.04 -14.61 -6.41
C THR A 405 -9.68 -15.16 -5.98
N ILE A 406 -9.15 -14.68 -4.84
CA ILE A 406 -7.90 -15.22 -4.26
C ILE A 406 -8.08 -16.71 -3.92
N PHE A 407 -9.15 -17.06 -3.19
CA PHE A 407 -9.36 -18.43 -2.75
C PHE A 407 -9.60 -19.39 -3.92
N VAL A 408 -10.41 -18.99 -4.89
CA VAL A 408 -10.62 -19.79 -6.11
C VAL A 408 -9.29 -20.00 -6.83
N GLY A 409 -8.49 -18.96 -7.03
CA GLY A 409 -7.17 -19.07 -7.63
C GLY A 409 -6.23 -19.97 -6.83
N SER A 410 -6.23 -19.85 -5.51
CA SER A 410 -5.40 -20.69 -4.65
C SER A 410 -5.80 -22.18 -4.70
N PHE A 411 -7.09 -22.47 -4.81
CA PHE A 411 -7.58 -23.85 -4.99
C PHE A 411 -7.35 -24.45 -6.39
N GLN A 412 -7.15 -23.61 -7.40
CA GLN A 412 -6.75 -24.06 -8.73
C GLN A 412 -5.34 -24.68 -8.74
N ASN A 413 -4.51 -24.32 -7.77
CA ASN A 413 -3.21 -24.93 -7.62
C ASN A 413 -3.36 -26.42 -7.27
N VAL A 414 -2.64 -27.29 -7.99
CA VAL A 414 -2.78 -28.75 -7.87
C VAL A 414 -2.12 -29.28 -6.60
N ASP A 415 -1.14 -28.55 -6.06
CA ASP A 415 -0.37 -28.97 -4.89
C ASP A 415 -1.22 -28.97 -3.61
N GLY A 416 -1.19 -30.09 -2.91
CA GLY A 416 -1.92 -30.29 -1.64
C GLY A 416 -1.48 -29.33 -0.52
N PHE A 417 -0.22 -28.93 -0.51
CA PHE A 417 0.32 -27.98 0.47
C PHE A 417 -0.31 -26.58 0.31
N HIS A 418 -0.41 -26.05 -0.91
CA HIS A 418 -1.07 -24.78 -1.21
C HIS A 418 -2.54 -24.81 -0.80
N ARG A 419 -3.24 -25.92 -1.07
CA ARG A 419 -4.64 -26.10 -0.66
C ARG A 419 -4.81 -26.14 0.86
N PHE A 420 -3.92 -26.81 1.58
CA PHE A 420 -3.95 -26.85 3.05
C PHE A 420 -3.78 -25.44 3.66
N LEU A 421 -2.79 -24.68 3.18
CA LEU A 421 -2.57 -23.31 3.66
C LEU A 421 -3.75 -22.40 3.31
N THR A 422 -4.39 -22.60 2.15
CA THR A 422 -5.59 -21.85 1.75
C THR A 422 -6.74 -22.13 2.72
N ILE A 423 -6.97 -23.40 3.10
CA ILE A 423 -8.00 -23.75 4.09
C ILE A 423 -7.73 -23.06 5.41
N ALA A 424 -6.48 -23.06 5.90
CA ALA A 424 -6.09 -22.38 7.13
C ALA A 424 -6.35 -20.86 7.04
N ALA A 425 -6.02 -20.23 5.92
CA ALA A 425 -6.27 -18.81 5.69
C ALA A 425 -7.78 -18.48 5.65
N VAL A 426 -8.56 -19.26 4.90
CA VAL A 426 -10.03 -19.08 4.81
C VAL A 426 -10.70 -19.20 6.19
N THR A 427 -10.31 -20.17 6.99
CA THR A 427 -10.93 -20.40 8.32
C THR A 427 -10.59 -19.30 9.33
N SER A 428 -9.50 -18.56 9.16
CA SER A 428 -9.08 -17.49 10.07
C SER A 428 -9.80 -16.16 9.82
N ILE A 429 -10.19 -15.86 8.58
CA ILE A 429 -10.88 -14.59 8.23
C ILE A 429 -12.20 -14.42 9.01
N PRO A 430 -13.05 -15.43 9.20
CA PRO A 430 -14.22 -15.33 10.09
C PRO A 430 -13.87 -15.02 11.56
N GLY A 431 -12.64 -15.30 12.00
CA GLY A 431 -12.19 -14.99 13.37
C GLY A 431 -12.23 -13.50 13.69
N THR A 432 -12.06 -12.62 12.70
CA THR A 432 -12.22 -11.17 12.88
C THR A 432 -13.68 -10.77 13.17
N ARG A 433 -14.63 -11.71 13.00
CA ARG A 433 -16.09 -11.51 13.12
C ARG A 433 -16.62 -11.62 14.55
N SER A 434 -15.94 -12.30 15.46
CA SER A 434 -16.52 -12.72 16.73
C SER A 434 -16.01 -11.93 17.95
N ALA A 435 -15.51 -10.71 17.81
CA ALA A 435 -15.33 -9.82 18.95
C ALA A 435 -16.69 -9.43 19.56
N ARG A 436 -17.46 -10.42 20.03
CA ARG A 436 -18.56 -10.17 20.94
C ARG A 436 -17.93 -9.70 22.26
N PRO A 437 -18.36 -8.55 22.81
CA PRO A 437 -17.99 -8.23 24.17
C PRO A 437 -18.43 -9.40 25.06
N ARG A 438 -17.49 -10.05 25.71
CA ARG A 438 -17.84 -10.96 26.83
C ARG A 438 -18.61 -10.08 27.81
N ARG A 439 -19.92 -10.32 27.93
CA ARG A 439 -20.70 -9.73 29.00
C ARG A 439 -20.07 -10.16 30.32
N PRO A 440 -19.91 -9.27 31.30
CA PRO A 440 -19.46 -9.62 32.62
C PRO A 440 -20.42 -10.63 33.27
#